data_d54f140b588b995bf12423b9d4849da2
#
_entry.id   d54f140b588b995bf12423b9d4849da2
#
_cell.length_a   1.000
_cell.length_b   1.000
_cell.length_c   1.000
_cell.angle_alpha   90.00
_cell.angle_beta   90.00
_cell.angle_gamma   90.00
#
_symmetry.space_group_name_H-M   'P 1'
#
loop_
_entity.id
_entity.type
_entity.pdbx_description
1 polymer ?
#
loop_
_entity_poly.entity_id
_entity_poly.type
_entity_poly.pdbx_seq_one_letter_code
_entity_poly.pdbx_strand_id
1 'polypeptide(L)'
;MKKVFLISLIVLLVSCVTQPQKPIPTEPTKASSGEIILLGKINKANLQTSDITLWFEKQYHEISADPQWGKDLQPHLKGLKIKVFMGTWCEDSQREIPHFLKLLDQIRFDQNNLEIYAMSEEKTTPENFEKGLEIYNVPTLIFFRNKNEINRFVELPVNSLESDISKIIKGESYTHSYE
;
A
#
# COMPACT_ATOMS: atom_id res chain seq x y z
N MET A 1 -48.79 -36.13 -24.34
CA MET A 1 -47.36 -35.97 -24.62
C MET A 1 -46.94 -34.65 -23.95
N LYS A 2 -46.32 -34.65 -22.74
CA LYS A 2 -45.88 -33.47 -22.01
C LYS A 2 -44.45 -33.16 -22.40
N LYS A 3 -44.19 -32.02 -23.05
CA LYS A 3 -42.84 -31.55 -23.36
C LYS A 3 -42.25 -30.91 -22.12
N VAL A 4 -41.19 -31.54 -21.55
CA VAL A 4 -40.39 -30.96 -20.46
C VAL A 4 -39.36 -30.06 -21.12
N PHE A 5 -39.47 -28.73 -20.84
CA PHE A 5 -38.46 -27.76 -21.23
C PHE A 5 -37.36 -27.73 -20.15
N LEU A 6 -36.19 -28.24 -20.48
CA LEU A 6 -35.02 -28.18 -19.64
C LEU A 6 -34.38 -26.82 -19.82
N ILE A 7 -34.59 -25.91 -18.86
CA ILE A 7 -33.92 -24.60 -18.82
C ILE A 7 -32.52 -24.81 -18.23
N SER A 8 -31.52 -24.81 -19.10
CA SER A 8 -30.10 -24.85 -18.69
C SER A 8 -29.70 -23.48 -18.12
N LEU A 9 -29.51 -23.40 -16.80
CA LEU A 9 -29.03 -22.20 -16.11
C LEU A 9 -27.50 -22.10 -16.31
N ILE A 10 -27.07 -21.28 -17.25
CA ILE A 10 -25.65 -20.97 -17.45
C ILE A 10 -25.24 -19.96 -16.35
N VAL A 11 -24.53 -20.47 -15.33
CA VAL A 11 -23.90 -19.63 -14.30
C VAL A 11 -22.62 -19.02 -14.91
N LEU A 12 -22.67 -17.76 -15.30
CA LEU A 12 -21.50 -16.98 -15.69
C LEU A 12 -20.68 -16.67 -14.43
N LEU A 13 -19.60 -17.43 -14.20
CA LEU A 13 -18.60 -17.11 -13.22
C LEU A 13 -17.83 -15.85 -13.71
N VAL A 14 -18.23 -14.68 -13.24
CA VAL A 14 -17.46 -13.45 -13.43
C VAL A 14 -16.22 -13.56 -12.55
N SER A 15 -15.12 -14.07 -13.09
CA SER A 15 -13.81 -13.98 -12.47
C SER A 15 -13.37 -12.52 -12.52
N CYS A 16 -13.36 -11.85 -11.37
CA CYS A 16 -12.71 -10.54 -11.23
C CYS A 16 -11.19 -10.73 -11.40
N VAL A 17 -10.72 -10.69 -12.63
CA VAL A 17 -9.30 -10.56 -12.93
C VAL A 17 -8.93 -9.10 -12.63
N THR A 18 -8.21 -8.89 -11.54
CA THR A 18 -7.60 -7.58 -11.25
C THR A 18 -6.59 -7.29 -12.36
N GLN A 19 -6.89 -6.34 -13.23
CA GLN A 19 -5.95 -5.94 -14.28
C GLN A 19 -4.73 -5.26 -13.64
N PRO A 20 -3.51 -5.53 -14.17
CA PRO A 20 -2.32 -4.84 -13.69
C PRO A 20 -2.49 -3.33 -13.88
N GLN A 21 -2.23 -2.58 -12.82
CA GLN A 21 -2.26 -1.12 -12.86
C GLN A 21 -1.17 -0.61 -13.81
N LYS A 22 -1.49 0.41 -14.61
CA LYS A 22 -0.48 1.16 -15.35
C LYS A 22 0.20 2.17 -14.43
N PRO A 23 1.50 2.47 -14.63
CA PRO A 23 2.18 3.55 -13.93
C PRO A 23 1.43 4.88 -14.08
N ILE A 24 1.34 5.65 -13.00
CA ILE A 24 0.84 7.02 -13.06
C ILE A 24 1.93 7.88 -13.74
N PRO A 25 1.60 8.76 -14.68
CA PRO A 25 2.58 9.68 -15.24
C PRO A 25 3.22 10.52 -14.14
N THR A 26 4.53 10.37 -13.96
CA THR A 26 5.31 11.04 -12.92
C THR A 26 6.67 11.38 -13.50
N GLU A 27 7.06 12.64 -13.43
CA GLU A 27 8.36 13.10 -13.88
C GLU A 27 9.41 12.91 -12.77
N PRO A 28 10.56 12.28 -13.07
CA PRO A 28 11.67 12.20 -12.14
C PRO A 28 12.15 13.61 -11.75
N THR A 29 12.38 13.82 -10.46
CA THR A 29 12.77 15.11 -9.90
C THR A 29 14.13 14.98 -9.21
N LYS A 30 14.95 16.03 -9.29
CA LYS A 30 16.24 16.09 -8.59
C LYS A 30 16.01 16.58 -7.16
N ALA A 31 16.36 15.76 -6.19
CA ALA A 31 16.31 16.08 -4.77
C ALA A 31 17.39 17.13 -4.38
N SER A 32 17.30 17.67 -3.16
CA SER A 32 18.29 18.60 -2.61
C SER A 32 19.68 17.96 -2.50
N SER A 33 19.76 16.66 -2.21
CA SER A 33 21.00 15.86 -2.24
C SER A 33 21.62 15.72 -3.62
N GLY A 34 20.86 15.95 -4.69
CA GLY A 34 21.23 15.73 -6.07
C GLY A 34 20.79 14.37 -6.63
N GLU A 35 20.22 13.51 -5.80
CA GLU A 35 19.63 12.23 -6.19
C GLU A 35 18.36 12.44 -7.03
N ILE A 36 18.11 11.52 -7.96
CA ILE A 36 16.86 11.52 -8.73
C ILE A 36 15.81 10.70 -7.99
N ILE A 37 14.67 11.31 -7.71
CA ILE A 37 13.59 10.75 -6.93
C ILE A 37 12.26 10.76 -7.68
N LEU A 38 11.31 9.90 -7.29
CA LEU A 38 9.90 10.07 -7.65
C LEU A 38 9.26 11.07 -6.69
N LEU A 39 8.27 11.83 -7.20
CA LEU A 39 7.59 12.87 -6.41
C LEU A 39 6.11 12.95 -6.78
N GLY A 40 5.23 13.13 -5.78
CA GLY A 40 3.79 13.22 -5.96
C GLY A 40 3.08 11.86 -5.91
N LYS A 41 1.86 11.80 -6.47
CA LYS A 41 1.05 10.56 -6.46
C LYS A 41 1.65 9.52 -7.39
N ILE A 42 1.87 8.32 -6.86
CA ILE A 42 2.37 7.15 -7.58
C ILE A 42 1.50 5.92 -7.29
N ASN A 43 1.80 4.81 -7.93
CA ASN A 43 1.23 3.51 -7.60
C ASN A 43 2.33 2.43 -7.60
N LYS A 44 1.96 1.18 -7.29
CA LYS A 44 2.92 0.06 -7.28
C LYS A 44 3.64 -0.10 -8.62
N ALA A 45 2.95 0.11 -9.75
CA ALA A 45 3.57 -0.03 -11.06
C ALA A 45 4.69 1.00 -11.31
N ASN A 46 4.60 2.22 -10.73
CA ASN A 46 5.71 3.17 -10.77
C ASN A 46 6.95 2.62 -10.05
N LEU A 47 6.76 1.96 -8.89
CA LEU A 47 7.86 1.35 -8.15
C LEU A 47 8.46 0.14 -8.87
N GLN A 48 7.68 -0.58 -9.68
CA GLN A 48 8.12 -1.77 -10.41
C GLN A 48 8.84 -1.45 -11.73
N THR A 49 8.52 -0.31 -12.36
CA THR A 49 8.97 -0.02 -13.73
C THR A 49 9.94 1.15 -13.84
N SER A 50 10.17 1.90 -12.78
CA SER A 50 11.09 3.04 -12.78
C SER A 50 12.54 2.59 -12.56
N ASP A 51 13.45 3.13 -13.37
CA ASP A 51 14.89 2.93 -13.18
C ASP A 51 15.41 3.51 -11.83
N ILE A 52 14.65 4.45 -11.24
CA ILE A 52 14.96 5.05 -9.93
C ILE A 52 14.70 4.05 -8.79
N THR A 53 13.85 3.06 -9.02
CA THR A 53 13.35 2.15 -7.98
C THR A 53 13.75 0.69 -8.24
N LEU A 54 14.92 0.47 -8.85
CA LEU A 54 15.45 -0.89 -9.14
C LEU A 54 15.56 -1.78 -7.90
N TRP A 55 15.70 -1.18 -6.70
CA TRP A 55 15.69 -1.88 -5.42
C TRP A 55 14.34 -2.55 -5.12
N PHE A 56 13.22 -2.05 -5.66
CA PHE A 56 11.88 -2.49 -5.31
C PHE A 56 11.64 -3.97 -5.68
N GLU A 57 11.85 -4.35 -6.94
CA GLU A 57 11.60 -5.72 -7.42
C GLU A 57 12.44 -6.74 -6.65
N LYS A 58 13.72 -6.43 -6.43
CA LYS A 58 14.61 -7.30 -5.66
C LYS A 58 14.03 -7.54 -4.26
N GLN A 59 13.76 -6.49 -3.50
CA GLN A 59 13.27 -6.60 -2.14
C GLN A 59 11.88 -7.25 -2.09
N TYR A 60 10.96 -6.87 -2.99
CA TYR A 60 9.62 -7.44 -3.05
C TYR A 60 9.64 -8.95 -3.27
N HIS A 61 10.58 -9.48 -4.07
CA HIS A 61 10.71 -10.92 -4.34
C HIS A 61 11.44 -11.67 -3.23
N GLU A 62 12.39 -11.05 -2.55
CA GLU A 62 13.13 -11.67 -1.44
C GLU A 62 12.30 -11.82 -0.16
N ILE A 63 11.22 -11.05 0.00
CA ILE A 63 10.35 -11.13 1.18
C ILE A 63 9.59 -12.45 1.20
N SER A 64 9.79 -13.21 2.28
CA SER A 64 9.02 -14.41 2.57
C SER A 64 7.92 -14.06 3.57
N ALA A 65 6.73 -13.72 3.07
CA ALA A 65 5.57 -13.51 3.93
C ALA A 65 4.98 -14.86 4.38
N ASP A 66 4.57 -14.96 5.65
CA ASP A 66 3.89 -16.14 6.17
C ASP A 66 2.58 -16.37 5.38
N PRO A 67 2.38 -17.53 4.71
CA PRO A 67 1.16 -17.82 3.97
C PRO A 67 -0.13 -17.81 4.82
N GLN A 68 0.01 -17.89 6.14
CA GLN A 68 -1.13 -17.86 7.07
C GLN A 68 -1.49 -16.42 7.48
N TRP A 69 -0.55 -15.48 7.31
CA TRP A 69 -0.78 -14.09 7.68
C TRP A 69 -1.98 -13.51 6.94
N GLY A 70 -2.77 -12.75 7.66
CA GLY A 70 -3.89 -12.00 7.08
C GLY A 70 -5.17 -12.80 6.82
N LYS A 71 -5.19 -14.12 7.05
CA LYS A 71 -6.42 -14.92 6.84
C LYS A 71 -7.60 -14.44 7.68
N ASP A 72 -7.33 -13.94 8.86
CA ASP A 72 -8.30 -13.40 9.80
C ASP A 72 -8.59 -11.90 9.58
N LEU A 73 -7.89 -11.25 8.67
CA LEU A 73 -8.09 -9.83 8.38
C LEU A 73 -9.27 -9.55 7.44
N GLN A 74 -9.72 -10.53 6.65
CA GLN A 74 -10.77 -10.33 5.64
C GLN A 74 -12.02 -9.60 6.14
N PRO A 75 -12.58 -9.91 7.34
CA PRO A 75 -13.75 -9.19 7.87
C PRO A 75 -13.47 -7.70 8.16
N HIS A 76 -12.19 -7.35 8.39
CA HIS A 76 -11.76 -6.02 8.77
C HIS A 76 -11.37 -5.12 7.59
N LEU A 77 -11.33 -5.65 6.35
CA LEU A 77 -10.95 -4.87 5.16
C LEU A 77 -12.06 -3.98 4.62
N LYS A 78 -13.32 -4.28 4.95
CA LYS A 78 -14.46 -3.51 4.45
C LYS A 78 -14.38 -2.04 4.89
N GLY A 79 -14.40 -1.14 3.92
CA GLY A 79 -14.36 0.31 4.16
C GLY A 79 -13.01 0.85 4.61
N LEU A 80 -11.97 -0.01 4.65
CA LEU A 80 -10.61 0.40 4.93
C LEU A 80 -10.01 1.13 3.73
N LYS A 81 -9.38 2.27 3.97
CA LYS A 81 -8.56 3.02 3.01
C LYS A 81 -7.19 3.27 3.60
N ILE A 82 -6.17 3.25 2.77
CA ILE A 82 -4.79 3.41 3.21
C ILE A 82 -4.12 4.51 2.38
N LYS A 83 -3.44 5.42 3.06
CA LYS A 83 -2.53 6.39 2.45
C LYS A 83 -1.11 6.05 2.87
N VAL A 84 -0.23 5.97 1.90
CA VAL A 84 1.20 5.71 2.08
C VAL A 84 1.96 6.96 1.70
N PHE A 85 2.76 7.47 2.61
CA PHE A 85 3.74 8.52 2.37
C PHE A 85 5.13 7.91 2.47
N MET A 86 5.94 8.04 1.43
CA MET A 86 7.25 7.40 1.36
C MET A 86 8.26 8.28 0.62
N GLY A 87 9.55 8.07 0.87
CA GLY A 87 10.62 8.63 0.05
C GLY A 87 11.31 7.52 -0.75
N THR A 88 11.46 7.68 -2.08
CA THR A 88 12.27 6.72 -2.87
C THR A 88 13.76 6.79 -2.52
N TRP A 89 14.20 7.89 -1.90
CA TRP A 89 15.52 8.16 -1.34
C TRP A 89 15.72 7.58 0.08
N CYS A 90 14.64 7.24 0.78
CA CYS A 90 14.69 6.85 2.19
C CYS A 90 14.88 5.33 2.32
N GLU A 91 15.95 4.89 3.01
CA GLU A 91 16.27 3.47 3.21
C GLU A 91 15.15 2.71 3.96
N ASP A 92 14.51 3.35 4.95
CA ASP A 92 13.38 2.76 5.66
C ASP A 92 12.18 2.56 4.75
N SER A 93 11.89 3.53 3.87
CA SER A 93 10.85 3.36 2.84
C SER A 93 11.21 2.24 1.86
N GLN A 94 12.46 2.14 1.45
CA GLN A 94 12.92 1.07 0.55
C GLN A 94 12.78 -0.31 1.19
N ARG A 95 12.97 -0.43 2.50
CA ARG A 95 12.82 -1.68 3.25
C ARG A 95 11.36 -2.04 3.50
N GLU A 96 10.56 -1.09 4.04
CA GLU A 96 9.21 -1.38 4.54
C GLU A 96 8.15 -1.41 3.43
N ILE A 97 8.26 -0.56 2.39
CA ILE A 97 7.20 -0.46 1.36
C ILE A 97 7.06 -1.71 0.50
N PRO A 98 8.12 -2.35 0.00
CA PRO A 98 7.98 -3.62 -0.72
C PRO A 98 7.30 -4.69 0.14
N HIS A 99 7.68 -4.76 1.42
CA HIS A 99 7.09 -5.68 2.38
C HIS A 99 5.61 -5.41 2.59
N PHE A 100 5.25 -4.17 2.90
CA PHE A 100 3.87 -3.76 3.06
C PHE A 100 3.00 -4.07 1.84
N LEU A 101 3.48 -3.75 0.63
CA LEU A 101 2.74 -4.03 -0.60
C LEU A 101 2.59 -5.54 -0.85
N LYS A 102 3.60 -6.35 -0.48
CA LYS A 102 3.51 -7.81 -0.52
C LYS A 102 2.42 -8.34 0.40
N LEU A 103 2.32 -7.80 1.61
CA LEU A 103 1.27 -8.15 2.57
C LEU A 103 -0.13 -7.77 2.06
N LEU A 104 -0.28 -6.60 1.45
CA LEU A 104 -1.54 -6.18 0.84
C LEU A 104 -1.97 -7.09 -0.32
N ASP A 105 -1.02 -7.52 -1.15
CA ASP A 105 -1.31 -8.48 -2.24
C ASP A 105 -1.76 -9.83 -1.69
N GLN A 106 -1.14 -10.32 -0.61
CA GLN A 106 -1.50 -11.58 0.02
C GLN A 106 -2.94 -11.60 0.52
N ILE A 107 -3.40 -10.50 1.11
CA ILE A 107 -4.79 -10.35 1.57
C ILE A 107 -5.74 -9.88 0.46
N ARG A 108 -5.25 -9.72 -0.76
CA ARG A 108 -6.00 -9.21 -1.92
C ARG A 108 -6.70 -7.88 -1.63
N PHE A 109 -5.96 -6.96 -1.01
CA PHE A 109 -6.48 -5.62 -0.70
C PHE A 109 -6.87 -4.89 -1.99
N ASP A 110 -8.03 -4.23 -1.97
CA ASP A 110 -8.51 -3.47 -3.13
C ASP A 110 -7.62 -2.24 -3.38
N GLN A 111 -6.87 -2.27 -4.48
CA GLN A 111 -5.94 -1.22 -4.87
C GLN A 111 -6.62 0.15 -5.11
N ASN A 112 -7.94 0.21 -5.33
CA ASN A 112 -8.68 1.47 -5.40
C ASN A 112 -8.80 2.17 -4.04
N ASN A 113 -8.52 1.45 -2.97
CA ASN A 113 -8.50 1.97 -1.60
C ASN A 113 -7.07 2.23 -1.08
N LEU A 114 -6.06 2.12 -1.94
CA LEU A 114 -4.65 2.42 -1.65
C LEU A 114 -4.20 3.66 -2.44
N GLU A 115 -3.67 4.64 -1.74
CA GLU A 115 -3.03 5.80 -2.34
C GLU A 115 -1.57 5.86 -1.87
N ILE A 116 -0.63 6.03 -2.81
CA ILE A 116 0.79 6.12 -2.51
C ILE A 116 1.30 7.48 -2.98
N TYR A 117 2.02 8.17 -2.11
CA TYR A 117 2.61 9.48 -2.35
C TYR A 117 4.11 9.43 -2.09
N ALA A 118 4.88 9.68 -3.13
CA ALA A 118 6.33 9.85 -3.05
C ALA A 118 6.64 11.30 -2.65
N MET A 119 7.48 11.46 -1.63
CA MET A 119 7.78 12.74 -0.99
C MET A 119 9.22 13.19 -1.27
N SER A 120 9.43 14.50 -1.22
CA SER A 120 10.76 15.10 -1.16
C SER A 120 11.47 14.81 0.17
N GLU A 121 12.75 15.16 0.27
CA GLU A 121 13.52 15.06 1.53
C GLU A 121 12.91 15.92 2.64
N GLU A 122 12.25 17.03 2.30
CA GLU A 122 11.53 17.92 3.21
C GLU A 122 10.15 17.37 3.62
N LYS A 123 9.77 16.17 3.20
CA LYS A 123 8.48 15.52 3.44
C LYS A 123 7.31 16.33 2.87
N THR A 124 7.48 16.83 1.63
CA THR A 124 6.45 17.54 0.88
C THR A 124 6.14 16.86 -0.45
N THR A 125 4.96 17.14 -0.99
CA THR A 125 4.53 16.75 -2.33
C THR A 125 4.11 18.00 -3.12
N PRO A 126 4.21 18.00 -4.47
CA PRO A 126 3.85 19.17 -5.27
C PRO A 126 2.41 19.65 -5.05
N GLU A 127 1.50 18.71 -4.84
CA GLU A 127 0.06 18.97 -4.63
C GLU A 127 -0.34 19.08 -3.17
N ASN A 128 0.63 19.07 -2.24
CA ASN A 128 0.41 19.13 -0.78
C ASN A 128 -0.52 18.02 -0.25
N PHE A 129 -0.37 16.78 -0.72
CA PHE A 129 -1.17 15.64 -0.24
C PHE A 129 -0.97 15.32 1.24
N GLU A 130 0.16 15.72 1.81
CA GLU A 130 0.53 15.57 3.22
C GLU A 130 -0.11 16.61 4.12
N LYS A 131 -0.67 17.68 3.56
CA LYS A 131 -1.14 18.83 4.35
C LYS A 131 -2.20 18.43 5.38
N GLY A 132 -1.92 18.73 6.64
CA GLY A 132 -2.80 18.44 7.77
C GLY A 132 -2.75 16.98 8.25
N LEU A 133 -1.80 16.17 7.74
CA LEU A 133 -1.64 14.75 8.14
C LEU A 133 -0.42 14.52 9.04
N GLU A 134 0.36 15.57 9.36
CA GLU A 134 1.50 15.52 10.29
C GLU A 134 2.52 14.43 9.92
N ILE A 135 2.99 14.46 8.66
CA ILE A 135 3.98 13.50 8.14
C ILE A 135 5.39 14.03 8.48
N TYR A 136 5.96 13.54 9.56
CA TYR A 136 7.31 13.92 10.00
C TYR A 136 8.38 12.94 9.56
N ASN A 137 8.01 11.66 9.45
CA ASN A 137 8.90 10.55 9.09
C ASN A 137 8.32 9.74 7.93
N VAL A 138 9.19 9.09 7.14
CA VAL A 138 8.78 8.21 6.06
C VAL A 138 9.51 6.86 6.14
N PRO A 139 8.81 5.73 5.91
CA PRO A 139 7.41 5.67 5.46
C PRO A 139 6.40 5.95 6.59
N THR A 140 5.30 6.61 6.26
CA THR A 140 4.12 6.69 7.12
C THR A 140 2.93 6.08 6.40
N LEU A 141 2.30 5.08 7.02
CA LEU A 141 1.13 4.37 6.51
C LEU A 141 -0.08 4.76 7.37
N ILE A 142 -1.03 5.49 6.81
CA ILE A 142 -2.21 5.97 7.56
C ILE A 142 -3.42 5.14 7.14
N PHE A 143 -4.12 4.59 8.11
CA PHE A 143 -5.29 3.75 7.94
C PHE A 143 -6.56 4.52 8.30
N PHE A 144 -7.51 4.54 7.37
CA PHE A 144 -8.77 5.25 7.52
C PHE A 144 -9.96 4.27 7.45
N ARG A 145 -10.99 4.53 8.27
CA ARG A 145 -12.29 3.88 8.16
C ARG A 145 -13.38 4.93 8.30
N ASN A 146 -14.33 4.94 7.37
CA ASN A 146 -15.40 5.96 7.33
C ASN A 146 -14.86 7.41 7.35
N LYS A 147 -13.76 7.66 6.64
CA LYS A 147 -13.01 8.93 6.54
C LYS A 147 -12.26 9.36 7.81
N ASN A 148 -12.36 8.61 8.90
CA ASN A 148 -11.59 8.87 10.11
C ASN A 148 -10.31 8.04 10.11
N GLU A 149 -9.21 8.63 10.51
CA GLU A 149 -7.99 7.88 10.80
C GLU A 149 -8.25 6.96 11.98
N ILE A 150 -7.92 5.67 11.82
CA ILE A 150 -8.03 4.70 12.91
C ILE A 150 -6.71 4.47 13.61
N ASN A 151 -5.60 4.56 12.88
CA ASN A 151 -4.23 4.51 13.38
C ASN A 151 -3.23 4.69 12.22
N ARG A 152 -1.92 4.78 12.54
CA ARG A 152 -0.83 4.86 11.56
C ARG A 152 0.38 4.04 11.98
N PHE A 153 1.13 3.53 11.00
CA PHE A 153 2.48 3.02 11.17
C PHE A 153 3.46 4.12 10.77
N VAL A 154 4.55 4.28 11.52
CA VAL A 154 5.56 5.32 11.27
C VAL A 154 6.95 4.70 11.28
N GLU A 155 7.62 4.76 10.15
CA GLU A 155 9.02 4.47 9.87
C GLU A 155 9.46 3.04 10.19
N LEU A 156 9.41 2.62 11.46
CA LEU A 156 9.93 1.35 11.93
C LEU A 156 8.85 0.53 12.65
N PRO A 157 8.81 -0.79 12.47
CA PRO A 157 7.90 -1.63 13.23
C PRO A 157 8.27 -1.66 14.72
N VAL A 158 7.25 -1.70 15.57
CA VAL A 158 7.40 -1.89 17.04
C VAL A 158 7.73 -3.34 17.35
N ASN A 159 7.07 -4.27 16.65
CA ASN A 159 7.33 -5.71 16.78
C ASN A 159 7.79 -6.29 15.43
N SER A 160 6.87 -6.44 14.50
CA SER A 160 7.11 -6.74 13.10
C SER A 160 6.06 -6.01 12.27
N LEU A 161 6.37 -5.76 11.00
CA LEU A 161 5.43 -5.08 10.11
C LEU A 161 4.09 -5.84 10.04
N GLU A 162 4.12 -7.17 9.94
CA GLU A 162 2.93 -8.02 9.93
C GLU A 162 2.08 -7.87 11.18
N SER A 163 2.73 -7.90 12.35
CA SER A 163 2.04 -7.76 13.64
C SER A 163 1.39 -6.40 13.78
N ASP A 164 2.14 -5.35 13.47
CA ASP A 164 1.70 -3.96 13.63
C ASP A 164 0.55 -3.65 12.68
N ILE A 165 0.67 -4.02 11.39
CA ILE A 165 -0.39 -3.84 10.39
C ILE A 165 -1.65 -4.64 10.76
N SER A 166 -1.50 -5.87 11.29
CA SER A 166 -2.64 -6.66 11.75
C SER A 166 -3.40 -5.98 12.88
N LYS A 167 -2.70 -5.45 13.89
CA LYS A 167 -3.32 -4.71 15.00
C LYS A 167 -4.08 -3.49 14.50
N ILE A 168 -3.45 -2.70 13.63
CA ILE A 168 -4.08 -1.49 13.07
C ILE A 168 -5.36 -1.86 12.31
N ILE A 169 -5.30 -2.84 11.40
CA ILE A 169 -6.46 -3.27 10.58
C ILE A 169 -7.60 -3.77 11.46
N LYS A 170 -7.30 -4.53 12.52
CA LYS A 170 -8.30 -5.04 13.47
C LYS A 170 -8.85 -3.97 14.40
N GLY A 171 -8.20 -2.81 14.51
CA GLY A 171 -8.52 -1.76 15.49
C GLY A 171 -8.12 -2.15 16.92
N GLU A 172 -7.11 -2.98 17.07
CA GLU A 172 -6.49 -3.32 18.35
C GLU A 172 -5.60 -2.17 18.84
N SER A 173 -5.26 -2.19 20.14
CA SER A 173 -4.35 -1.18 20.71
C SER A 173 -2.98 -1.26 20.03
N TYR A 174 -2.57 -0.15 19.45
CA TYR A 174 -1.27 0.01 18.79
C TYR A 174 -0.79 1.45 18.92
N THR A 175 0.46 1.60 19.27
CA THR A 175 1.19 2.86 19.37
C THR A 175 2.44 2.72 18.51
N HIS A 176 2.70 3.66 17.61
CA HIS A 176 3.85 3.60 16.72
C HIS A 176 5.15 4.02 17.42
N SER A 177 6.31 3.81 16.79
CA SER A 177 7.64 3.95 17.39
C SER A 177 7.99 5.37 17.88
N TYR A 178 7.18 6.38 17.57
CA TYR A 178 7.41 7.80 17.85
C TYR A 178 6.37 8.46 18.78
N GLU A 179 5.53 7.65 19.45
CA GLU A 179 4.58 8.10 20.48
C GLU A 179 5.04 7.77 21.90
#